data_a57e95cbae2ea6e43aace9d03e47a8e4
#
_entry.id   a57e95cbae2ea6e43aace9d03e47a8e4
#
_cell.length_a   1.000
_cell.length_b   1.000
_cell.length_c   1.000
_cell.angle_alpha   90.00
_cell.angle_beta   90.00
_cell.angle_gamma   90.00
#
_symmetry.space_group_name_H-M   'P 1'
#
loop_
_entity.id
_entity.type
_entity.pdbx_description
1 polymer ?
#
loop_
_entity_poly.entity_id
_entity_poly.type
_entity_poly.pdbx_seq_one_letter_code
_entity_poly.pdbx_strand_id
1 'polypeptide(L)'
;CSNMCHESSGVALRDTLGIGKGSVTLEDFNHAELVIVMGQNPGTNHPRMLTALGKTKKRGGKIITINPLPEVGLMNYRDPQNPLKWVGKAQKLTDIFLQVKINGDVALLKIILKLLWKKEKNNPNTVFDHHFIKEHTTGYEDFIKHIEKISIDELISQTGIDFKTIEEAASLIAQKKRIIICWAMGLTQHKNGVDNIREIVNLLLLKGSIGKSGAGTCPVRGHSNVQGDRTMGIWEKPKTSFLDCLEKEFKFKVPRKHGYDVIESIKAMHQKKASVFIGMGGNFISATPDTEYTAEALQKCELTVHISTKLNRSHLIHGKKALILPCLGRSEKDLQEQGEQFVSVENSMGVVHSSSGHLKPLSEFLLSEAAIVAGIAEASLKNSTVNWNGLIKNYDYIRNKIEATIPGFSDYNKRIRKKDGFYLPNSARDKDFSTTSTGKANFSINSVSDIVLGKNQLLMMT
;
A
#
# COMPACT_ATOMS: atom_id res chain seq x y z
N CYS A 1 5.14 -8.73 3.25
CA CYS A 1 5.02 -8.08 4.56
C CYS A 1 4.20 -6.81 4.57
N SER A 2 2.90 -6.89 4.30
CA SER A 2 2.02 -5.71 4.34
C SER A 2 1.93 -5.08 5.73
N ASN A 3 2.09 -5.84 6.82
CA ASN A 3 2.19 -5.30 8.19
C ASN A 3 3.34 -4.29 8.37
N MET A 4 4.41 -4.42 7.60
CA MET A 4 5.60 -3.55 7.73
C MET A 4 5.54 -2.32 6.82
N CYS A 5 4.74 -2.35 5.75
CA CYS A 5 4.77 -1.33 4.71
C CYS A 5 3.60 -0.35 4.83
N HIS A 6 2.37 -0.83 4.68
CA HIS A 6 1.16 -0.01 4.57
C HIS A 6 0.01 -0.49 5.47
N GLU A 7 0.32 -1.14 6.60
CA GLU A 7 -0.73 -1.52 7.55
C GLU A 7 -1.49 -0.29 8.06
N SER A 8 -0.76 0.80 8.39
CA SER A 8 -1.35 2.08 8.80
C SER A 8 -2.35 2.61 7.75
N SER A 9 -2.01 2.50 6.45
CA SER A 9 -2.96 2.86 5.37
C SER A 9 -4.18 1.94 5.36
N GLY A 10 -3.97 0.63 5.52
CA GLY A 10 -5.05 -0.35 5.54
C GLY A 10 -6.02 -0.13 6.69
N VAL A 11 -5.51 0.16 7.89
CA VAL A 11 -6.32 0.47 9.08
C VAL A 11 -7.09 1.77 8.86
N ALA A 12 -6.39 2.87 8.58
CA ALA A 12 -7.03 4.19 8.42
C ALA A 12 -8.12 4.19 7.34
N LEU A 13 -7.82 3.64 6.15
CA LEU A 13 -8.77 3.62 5.05
C LEU A 13 -9.97 2.69 5.29
N ARG A 14 -9.79 1.55 5.99
CA ARG A 14 -10.92 0.71 6.40
C ARG A 14 -11.84 1.42 7.37
N ASP A 15 -11.28 2.09 8.37
CA ASP A 15 -12.05 2.80 9.39
C ASP A 15 -12.82 3.98 8.81
N THR A 16 -12.21 4.69 7.86
CA THR A 16 -12.76 5.94 7.32
C THR A 16 -13.56 5.74 6.03
N LEU A 17 -13.17 4.84 5.14
CA LEU A 17 -13.76 4.63 3.81
C LEU A 17 -14.30 3.22 3.58
N GLY A 18 -14.15 2.31 4.54
CA GLY A 18 -14.65 0.93 4.45
C GLY A 18 -13.76 -0.04 3.66
N ILE A 19 -12.71 0.43 3.00
CA ILE A 19 -11.81 -0.42 2.21
C ILE A 19 -10.35 -0.01 2.41
N GLY A 20 -9.47 -0.96 2.71
CA GLY A 20 -8.04 -0.71 2.95
C GLY A 20 -7.19 -0.50 1.68
N LYS A 21 -7.80 0.02 0.61
CA LYS A 21 -7.17 0.26 -0.69
C LYS A 21 -7.36 1.71 -1.13
N GLY A 22 -6.50 2.18 -2.04
CA GLY A 22 -6.70 3.48 -2.68
C GLY A 22 -7.95 3.50 -3.57
N SER A 23 -8.52 4.68 -3.79
CA SER A 23 -9.74 4.85 -4.57
C SER A 23 -9.50 5.25 -6.03
N VAL A 24 -8.29 5.74 -6.37
CA VAL A 24 -7.99 6.24 -7.72
C VAL A 24 -7.66 5.13 -8.71
N THR A 25 -7.91 5.41 -9.98
CA THR A 25 -7.39 4.68 -11.13
C THR A 25 -6.16 5.39 -11.72
N LEU A 26 -5.45 4.75 -12.66
CA LEU A 26 -4.36 5.41 -13.36
C LEU A 26 -4.86 6.54 -14.27
N GLU A 27 -6.06 6.39 -14.81
CA GLU A 27 -6.73 7.38 -15.65
C GLU A 27 -7.08 8.66 -14.90
N ASP A 28 -7.33 8.58 -13.59
CA ASP A 28 -7.65 9.74 -12.75
C ASP A 28 -6.52 10.79 -12.75
N PHE A 29 -5.27 10.38 -12.87
CA PHE A 29 -4.15 11.33 -13.01
C PHE A 29 -4.27 12.20 -14.25
N ASN A 30 -5.00 11.74 -15.28
CA ASN A 30 -5.28 12.54 -16.46
C ASN A 30 -6.33 13.64 -16.22
N HIS A 31 -7.11 13.56 -15.16
CA HIS A 31 -8.21 14.46 -14.83
C HIS A 31 -7.95 15.28 -13.56
N ALA A 32 -6.90 14.95 -12.80
CA ALA A 32 -6.56 15.65 -11.59
C ALA A 32 -6.15 17.10 -11.86
N GLU A 33 -6.67 18.02 -11.04
CA GLU A 33 -6.28 19.44 -11.02
C GLU A 33 -5.10 19.69 -10.09
N LEU A 34 -5.00 18.86 -9.06
CA LEU A 34 -3.92 18.89 -8.07
C LEU A 34 -3.55 17.47 -7.66
N VAL A 35 -2.26 17.17 -7.65
CA VAL A 35 -1.72 15.97 -7.01
C VAL A 35 -0.83 16.41 -5.88
N ILE A 36 -1.09 15.86 -4.67
CA ILE A 36 -0.22 16.05 -3.50
C ILE A 36 0.57 14.76 -3.31
N VAL A 37 1.89 14.86 -3.23
CA VAL A 37 2.80 13.72 -3.01
C VAL A 37 3.45 13.87 -1.64
N MET A 38 3.19 12.95 -0.72
CA MET A 38 3.62 13.02 0.68
C MET A 38 4.48 11.82 1.07
N GLY A 39 5.63 12.07 1.68
CA GLY A 39 6.49 11.01 2.20
C GLY A 39 6.84 9.94 1.17
N GLN A 40 7.09 10.36 -0.07
CA GLN A 40 7.36 9.50 -1.22
C GLN A 40 8.33 10.18 -2.18
N ASN A 41 9.33 9.43 -2.69
CA ASN A 41 10.17 9.86 -3.79
C ASN A 41 9.88 8.99 -5.05
N PRO A 42 8.94 9.42 -5.93
CA PRO A 42 8.58 8.62 -7.11
C PRO A 42 9.74 8.46 -8.09
N GLY A 43 10.63 9.43 -8.20
CA GLY A 43 11.79 9.33 -9.09
C GLY A 43 12.75 8.20 -8.74
N THR A 44 12.88 7.90 -7.46
CA THR A 44 13.74 6.82 -6.96
C THR A 44 12.99 5.49 -6.85
N ASN A 45 11.80 5.49 -6.24
CA ASN A 45 11.12 4.25 -5.83
C ASN A 45 10.01 3.81 -6.79
N HIS A 46 9.43 4.74 -7.56
CA HIS A 46 8.30 4.48 -8.45
C HIS A 46 8.45 5.22 -9.80
N PRO A 47 9.53 4.99 -10.56
CA PRO A 47 9.89 5.84 -11.70
C PRO A 47 8.80 5.92 -12.78
N ARG A 48 7.99 4.89 -12.97
CA ARG A 48 6.85 4.94 -13.90
C ARG A 48 5.75 5.92 -13.48
N MET A 49 5.64 6.24 -12.19
CA MET A 49 4.71 7.25 -11.70
C MET A 49 5.05 8.65 -12.24
N LEU A 50 6.32 8.91 -12.55
CA LEU A 50 6.74 10.18 -13.18
C LEU A 50 6.03 10.43 -14.51
N THR A 51 5.71 9.39 -15.28
CA THR A 51 4.93 9.52 -16.52
C THR A 51 3.50 9.99 -16.23
N ALA A 52 2.84 9.46 -15.19
CA ALA A 52 1.50 9.90 -14.79
C ALA A 52 1.50 11.34 -14.29
N LEU A 53 2.42 11.69 -13.38
CA LEU A 53 2.61 13.06 -12.88
C LEU A 53 2.94 14.05 -14.02
N GLY A 54 3.79 13.63 -14.95
CA GLY A 54 4.12 14.42 -16.14
C GLY A 54 2.91 14.69 -17.06
N LYS A 55 1.99 13.72 -17.18
CA LYS A 55 0.73 13.92 -17.92
C LYS A 55 -0.18 14.93 -17.20
N THR A 56 -0.29 14.85 -15.88
CA THR A 56 -1.01 15.86 -15.06
C THR A 56 -0.44 17.27 -15.32
N LYS A 57 0.87 17.43 -15.23
CA LYS A 57 1.55 18.72 -15.47
C LYS A 57 1.28 19.28 -16.87
N LYS A 58 1.38 18.46 -17.91
CA LYS A 58 1.13 18.88 -19.30
C LYS A 58 -0.28 19.44 -19.54
N ARG A 59 -1.25 19.03 -18.72
CA ARG A 59 -2.64 19.50 -18.78
C ARG A 59 -2.93 20.69 -17.86
N GLY A 60 -1.89 21.30 -17.28
CA GLY A 60 -2.01 22.46 -16.39
C GLY A 60 -2.30 22.08 -14.93
N GLY A 61 -2.36 20.81 -14.61
CA GLY A 61 -2.47 20.33 -13.21
C GLY A 61 -1.24 20.74 -12.40
N LYS A 62 -1.44 20.90 -11.09
CA LYS A 62 -0.41 21.33 -10.15
C LYS A 62 0.04 20.18 -9.27
N ILE A 63 1.28 20.27 -8.77
CA ILE A 63 1.84 19.28 -7.86
C ILE A 63 2.39 19.98 -6.62
N ILE A 64 1.87 19.58 -5.44
CA ILE A 64 2.45 19.93 -4.14
C ILE A 64 3.21 18.69 -3.67
N THR A 65 4.44 18.89 -3.20
CA THR A 65 5.23 17.82 -2.59
C THR A 65 5.52 18.14 -1.14
N ILE A 66 5.28 17.18 -0.26
CA ILE A 66 5.52 17.27 1.18
C ILE A 66 6.51 16.17 1.55
N ASN A 67 7.74 16.56 1.86
CA ASN A 67 8.82 15.62 2.15
C ASN A 67 9.91 16.29 2.99
N PRO A 68 10.62 15.59 3.86
CA PRO A 68 11.71 16.17 4.65
C PRO A 68 12.89 16.65 3.82
N LEU A 69 13.14 16.05 2.64
CA LEU A 69 14.27 16.38 1.77
C LEU A 69 13.80 16.77 0.37
N PRO A 70 14.41 17.82 -0.24
CA PRO A 70 14.15 18.22 -1.63
C PRO A 70 14.93 17.32 -2.60
N GLU A 71 14.56 16.04 -2.65
CA GLU A 71 15.22 15.05 -3.50
C GLU A 71 15.00 15.32 -4.99
N VAL A 72 15.99 15.00 -5.82
CA VAL A 72 15.95 15.26 -7.27
C VAL A 72 14.71 14.67 -7.92
N GLY A 73 14.34 13.44 -7.56
CA GLY A 73 13.18 12.74 -8.12
C GLY A 73 11.81 13.31 -7.73
N LEU A 74 11.79 14.32 -6.84
CA LEU A 74 10.61 15.09 -6.44
C LEU A 74 10.57 16.45 -7.13
N MET A 75 11.72 17.09 -7.27
CA MET A 75 11.80 18.48 -7.74
C MET A 75 11.73 18.56 -9.26
N ASN A 76 12.42 17.67 -9.94
CA ASN A 76 12.53 17.65 -11.38
C ASN A 76 12.44 16.22 -11.90
N TYR A 77 12.02 16.05 -13.15
CA TYR A 77 11.95 14.73 -13.76
C TYR A 77 12.34 14.73 -15.23
N ARG A 78 12.78 13.57 -15.69
CA ARG A 78 12.83 13.19 -17.09
C ARG A 78 11.91 12.01 -17.30
N ASP A 79 11.09 12.04 -18.34
CA ASP A 79 10.13 10.95 -18.59
C ASP A 79 10.91 9.65 -18.92
N PRO A 80 10.90 8.64 -18.08
CA PRO A 80 11.70 7.43 -18.27
C PRO A 80 11.25 6.60 -19.48
N GLN A 81 10.06 6.86 -20.00
CA GLN A 81 9.49 6.16 -21.13
C GLN A 81 9.65 6.89 -22.47
N ASN A 82 10.26 8.07 -22.46
CA ASN A 82 10.50 8.84 -23.67
C ASN A 82 11.99 9.11 -23.86
N PRO A 83 12.70 8.33 -24.70
CA PRO A 83 14.13 8.49 -24.93
C PRO A 83 14.56 9.89 -25.37
N LEU A 84 13.72 10.58 -26.14
CA LEU A 84 13.99 11.96 -26.58
C LEU A 84 14.08 12.95 -25.42
N LYS A 85 13.56 12.59 -24.24
CA LYS A 85 13.59 13.42 -23.04
C LYS A 85 14.71 13.05 -22.06
N TRP A 86 15.54 12.08 -22.39
CA TRP A 86 16.69 11.71 -21.55
C TRP A 86 17.82 12.72 -21.66
N VAL A 87 17.84 13.51 -22.74
CA VAL A 87 18.81 14.59 -23.00
C VAL A 87 18.16 15.95 -22.79
N GLY A 88 18.93 16.97 -22.44
CA GLY A 88 18.47 18.33 -22.22
C GLY A 88 18.07 18.64 -20.77
N LYS A 89 17.35 19.74 -20.55
CA LYS A 89 16.91 20.16 -19.20
C LYS A 89 15.78 19.28 -18.67
N ALA A 90 15.91 18.88 -17.39
CA ALA A 90 14.81 18.22 -16.68
C ALA A 90 13.59 19.15 -16.54
N GLN A 91 12.40 18.58 -16.58
CA GLN A 91 11.16 19.34 -16.40
C GLN A 91 10.88 19.53 -14.91
N LYS A 92 10.45 20.73 -14.49
CA LYS A 92 10.03 20.99 -13.11
C LYS A 92 8.78 20.15 -12.82
N LEU A 93 8.85 19.32 -11.78
CA LEU A 93 7.75 18.47 -11.32
C LEU A 93 6.91 19.20 -10.27
N THR A 94 7.52 19.61 -9.18
CA THR A 94 6.86 20.22 -8.02
C THR A 94 6.61 21.71 -8.23
N ASP A 95 5.36 22.16 -8.00
CA ASP A 95 5.00 23.59 -8.00
C ASP A 95 5.29 24.24 -6.64
N ILE A 96 4.83 23.59 -5.55
CA ILE A 96 5.09 24.01 -4.17
C ILE A 96 5.73 22.84 -3.43
N PHE A 97 6.87 23.11 -2.79
CA PHE A 97 7.56 22.13 -1.93
C PHE A 97 7.43 22.53 -0.46
N LEU A 98 6.88 21.65 0.34
CA LEU A 98 6.73 21.81 1.78
C LEU A 98 7.75 20.88 2.46
N GLN A 99 8.85 21.47 2.96
CA GLN A 99 9.91 20.72 3.63
C GLN A 99 9.52 20.48 5.09
N VAL A 100 8.72 19.46 5.32
CA VAL A 100 8.19 19.12 6.63
C VAL A 100 9.27 18.48 7.52
N LYS A 101 9.30 18.84 8.81
CA LYS A 101 10.06 18.07 9.81
C LYS A 101 9.50 16.66 9.91
N ILE A 102 10.37 15.70 10.23
CA ILE A 102 9.93 14.33 10.51
C ILE A 102 8.86 14.34 11.62
N ASN A 103 7.75 13.69 11.38
CA ASN A 103 6.54 13.65 12.23
C ASN A 103 5.72 14.96 12.27
N GLY A 104 6.06 15.96 11.45
CA GLY A 104 5.28 17.21 11.35
C GLY A 104 4.04 17.12 10.46
N ASP A 105 3.75 15.96 9.86
CA ASP A 105 2.72 15.78 8.85
C ASP A 105 1.31 16.06 9.38
N VAL A 106 0.95 15.52 10.55
CA VAL A 106 -0.36 15.79 11.19
C VAL A 106 -0.51 17.28 11.50
N ALA A 107 0.53 17.91 12.06
CA ALA A 107 0.51 19.34 12.38
C ALA A 107 0.32 20.19 11.12
N LEU A 108 1.05 19.87 10.04
CA LEU A 108 0.93 20.54 8.74
C LEU A 108 -0.48 20.41 8.15
N LEU A 109 -1.03 19.18 8.11
CA LEU A 109 -2.37 18.94 7.60
C LEU A 109 -3.44 19.66 8.41
N LYS A 110 -3.32 19.68 9.75
CA LYS A 110 -4.24 20.43 10.61
C LYS A 110 -4.18 21.95 10.38
N ILE A 111 -3.00 22.52 10.15
CA ILE A 111 -2.88 23.94 9.78
C ILE A 111 -3.56 24.20 8.42
N ILE A 112 -3.32 23.35 7.44
CA ILE A 112 -3.98 23.45 6.12
C ILE A 112 -5.50 23.36 6.29
N LEU A 113 -6.02 22.39 7.02
CA LEU A 113 -7.45 22.22 7.29
C LEU A 113 -8.05 23.44 7.99
N LYS A 114 -7.34 24.02 8.96
CA LYS A 114 -7.76 25.26 9.63
C LYS A 114 -7.81 26.45 8.68
N LEU A 115 -6.84 26.59 7.78
CA LEU A 115 -6.81 27.64 6.76
C LEU A 115 -7.94 27.47 5.73
N LEU A 116 -8.22 26.23 5.31
CA LEU A 116 -9.35 25.93 4.45
C LEU A 116 -10.69 26.26 5.12
N TRP A 117 -10.83 25.93 6.41
CA TRP A 117 -12.00 26.29 7.20
C TRP A 117 -12.17 27.81 7.33
N LYS A 118 -11.11 28.56 7.60
CA LYS A 118 -11.18 30.02 7.63
C LYS A 118 -11.67 30.60 6.30
N LYS A 119 -11.19 30.09 5.17
CA LYS A 119 -11.63 30.51 3.83
C LYS A 119 -13.10 30.16 3.58
N GLU A 120 -13.53 28.96 3.94
CA GLU A 120 -14.93 28.53 3.83
C GLU A 120 -15.86 29.37 4.69
N LYS A 121 -15.46 29.69 5.94
CA LYS A 121 -16.22 30.56 6.83
C LYS A 121 -16.41 31.97 6.29
N ASN A 122 -15.37 32.51 5.64
CA ASN A 122 -15.41 33.86 5.04
C ASN A 122 -16.21 33.88 3.74
N ASN A 123 -16.16 32.81 2.95
CA ASN A 123 -16.88 32.68 1.68
C ASN A 123 -17.53 31.30 1.60
N PRO A 124 -18.73 31.13 2.19
CA PRO A 124 -19.39 29.82 2.28
C PRO A 124 -19.64 29.18 0.90
N ASN A 125 -19.56 27.82 0.85
CA ASN A 125 -19.75 27.00 -0.35
C ASN A 125 -18.71 27.19 -1.46
N THR A 126 -17.55 27.78 -1.13
CA THR A 126 -16.48 27.99 -2.14
C THR A 126 -15.34 26.99 -2.04
N VAL A 127 -15.10 26.45 -0.84
CA VAL A 127 -13.97 25.55 -0.56
C VAL A 127 -14.42 24.11 -0.33
N PHE A 128 -15.49 23.92 0.47
CA PHE A 128 -15.99 22.60 0.86
C PHE A 128 -17.10 22.11 -0.10
N ASP A 129 -17.17 20.79 -0.25
CA ASP A 129 -18.27 20.13 -0.98
C ASP A 129 -19.37 19.71 0.03
N HIS A 130 -20.21 20.67 0.40
CA HIS A 130 -21.26 20.45 1.39
C HIS A 130 -22.30 19.41 0.96
N HIS A 131 -22.52 19.24 -0.34
CA HIS A 131 -23.41 18.19 -0.84
C HIS A 131 -22.83 16.82 -0.53
N PHE A 132 -21.56 16.60 -0.88
CA PHE A 132 -20.86 15.34 -0.59
C PHE A 132 -20.78 15.08 0.93
N ILE A 133 -20.46 16.11 1.71
CA ILE A 133 -20.38 16.01 3.18
C ILE A 133 -21.71 15.53 3.76
N LYS A 134 -22.81 16.17 3.40
CA LYS A 134 -24.15 15.84 3.92
C LYS A 134 -24.60 14.44 3.52
N GLU A 135 -24.39 14.06 2.28
CA GLU A 135 -24.88 12.80 1.73
C GLU A 135 -24.06 11.60 2.16
N HIS A 136 -22.72 11.73 2.12
CA HIS A 136 -21.81 10.58 2.18
C HIS A 136 -20.99 10.50 3.47
N THR A 137 -21.02 11.50 4.36
CA THR A 137 -20.12 11.51 5.51
C THR A 137 -20.84 11.55 6.85
N THR A 138 -20.10 11.25 7.92
CA THR A 138 -20.51 11.43 9.31
C THR A 138 -19.35 11.99 10.14
N GLY A 139 -19.67 12.61 11.29
CA GLY A 139 -18.68 13.21 12.19
C GLY A 139 -18.20 14.62 11.79
N TYR A 140 -18.80 15.24 10.78
CA TYR A 140 -18.40 16.55 10.27
C TYR A 140 -18.49 17.65 11.33
N GLU A 141 -19.60 17.74 12.07
CA GLU A 141 -19.82 18.80 13.07
C GLU A 141 -18.77 18.78 14.18
N ASP A 142 -18.47 17.61 14.71
CA ASP A 142 -17.47 17.47 15.78
C ASP A 142 -16.05 17.70 15.23
N PHE A 143 -15.80 17.27 13.99
CA PHE A 143 -14.55 17.56 13.31
C PHE A 143 -14.33 19.08 13.15
N ILE A 144 -15.35 19.83 12.72
CA ILE A 144 -15.24 21.30 12.56
C ILE A 144 -15.04 21.98 13.93
N LYS A 145 -15.76 21.59 14.98
CA LYS A 145 -15.53 22.09 16.34
C LYS A 145 -14.08 21.84 16.80
N HIS A 146 -13.51 20.69 16.44
CA HIS A 146 -12.11 20.39 16.70
C HIS A 146 -11.18 21.33 15.92
N ILE A 147 -11.41 21.49 14.61
CA ILE A 147 -10.62 22.39 13.74
C ILE A 147 -10.68 23.84 14.24
N GLU A 148 -11.82 24.31 14.75
CA GLU A 148 -11.97 25.65 15.31
C GLU A 148 -11.08 25.92 16.53
N LYS A 149 -10.78 24.90 17.32
CA LYS A 149 -9.94 24.99 18.52
C LYS A 149 -8.45 24.91 18.22
N ILE A 150 -8.03 24.54 17.02
CA ILE A 150 -6.63 24.42 16.64
C ILE A 150 -5.95 25.80 16.68
N SER A 151 -4.84 25.90 17.40
CA SER A 151 -3.92 27.03 17.36
C SER A 151 -2.85 26.79 16.29
N ILE A 152 -2.78 27.67 15.30
CA ILE A 152 -1.74 27.60 14.26
C ILE A 152 -0.37 27.88 14.88
N ASP A 153 -0.28 28.84 15.80
CA ASP A 153 0.97 29.27 16.42
C ASP A 153 1.63 28.13 17.22
N GLU A 154 0.81 27.28 17.86
CA GLU A 154 1.31 26.11 18.57
C GLU A 154 1.84 25.02 17.61
N LEU A 155 1.23 24.85 16.44
CA LEU A 155 1.57 23.78 15.51
C LEU A 155 2.66 24.16 14.52
N ILE A 156 2.85 25.44 14.21
CA ILE A 156 3.76 25.89 13.14
C ILE A 156 5.20 25.44 13.39
N SER A 157 5.66 25.49 14.64
CA SER A 157 7.02 25.08 15.02
C SER A 157 7.29 23.59 14.78
N GLN A 158 6.25 22.76 14.88
CA GLN A 158 6.35 21.32 14.65
C GLN A 158 6.48 20.99 13.15
N THR A 159 5.97 21.85 12.26
CA THR A 159 6.09 21.62 10.81
C THR A 159 7.48 21.90 10.29
N GLY A 160 8.18 22.89 10.87
CA GLY A 160 9.46 23.40 10.35
C GLY A 160 9.35 24.19 9.05
N ILE A 161 8.13 24.59 8.65
CA ILE A 161 7.84 25.31 7.40
C ILE A 161 7.38 26.72 7.77
N ASP A 162 7.78 27.72 7.00
CA ASP A 162 7.28 29.08 7.17
C ASP A 162 5.77 29.15 6.86
N PHE A 163 5.07 30.01 7.61
CA PHE A 163 3.62 30.10 7.51
C PHE A 163 3.15 30.53 6.11
N LYS A 164 3.88 31.41 5.44
CA LYS A 164 3.52 31.92 4.10
C LYS A 164 3.49 30.80 3.07
N THR A 165 4.45 29.89 3.12
CA THR A 165 4.49 28.72 2.22
C THR A 165 3.33 27.76 2.49
N ILE A 166 2.94 27.57 3.76
CA ILE A 166 1.75 26.75 4.11
C ILE A 166 0.47 27.44 3.60
N GLU A 167 0.36 28.76 3.76
CA GLU A 167 -0.79 29.54 3.31
C GLU A 167 -0.93 29.52 1.78
N GLU A 168 0.19 29.58 1.04
CA GLU A 168 0.21 29.44 -0.40
C GLU A 168 -0.32 28.05 -0.84
N ALA A 169 0.15 26.99 -0.20
CA ALA A 169 -0.31 25.64 -0.44
C ALA A 169 -1.81 25.47 -0.12
N ALA A 170 -2.27 25.97 1.03
CA ALA A 170 -3.68 25.94 1.40
C ALA A 170 -4.55 26.72 0.43
N SER A 171 -4.06 27.86 -0.09
CA SER A 171 -4.77 28.65 -1.07
C SER A 171 -4.90 27.92 -2.42
N LEU A 172 -3.86 27.22 -2.85
CA LEU A 172 -3.91 26.38 -4.04
C LEU A 172 -4.89 25.20 -3.85
N ILE A 173 -4.87 24.52 -2.68
CA ILE A 173 -5.79 23.43 -2.35
C ILE A 173 -7.25 23.93 -2.35
N ALA A 174 -7.52 25.11 -1.77
CA ALA A 174 -8.85 25.69 -1.73
C ALA A 174 -9.48 25.85 -3.14
N GLN A 175 -8.69 26.27 -4.12
CA GLN A 175 -9.12 26.51 -5.50
C GLN A 175 -9.41 25.23 -6.32
N LYS A 176 -8.92 24.06 -5.89
CA LYS A 176 -9.00 22.83 -6.66
C LYS A 176 -10.12 21.93 -6.15
N LYS A 177 -10.83 21.28 -7.08
CA LYS A 177 -11.96 20.38 -6.79
C LYS A 177 -11.63 18.90 -7.03
N ARG A 178 -10.62 18.61 -7.86
CA ARG A 178 -10.17 17.25 -8.19
C ARG A 178 -8.76 17.05 -7.68
N ILE A 179 -8.67 16.50 -6.48
CA ILE A 179 -7.42 16.34 -5.74
C ILE A 179 -7.11 14.87 -5.55
N ILE A 180 -5.92 14.45 -5.98
CA ILE A 180 -5.35 13.15 -5.63
C ILE A 180 -4.27 13.37 -4.58
N ILE A 181 -4.30 12.58 -3.49
CA ILE A 181 -3.21 12.57 -2.53
C ILE A 181 -2.52 11.21 -2.58
N CYS A 182 -1.23 11.23 -2.90
CA CYS A 182 -0.36 10.06 -2.96
C CYS A 182 0.56 10.05 -1.76
N TRP A 183 0.79 8.88 -1.17
CA TRP A 183 1.75 8.71 -0.08
C TRP A 183 2.41 7.34 -0.10
N ALA A 184 3.59 7.26 0.53
CA ALA A 184 4.30 6.00 0.71
C ALA A 184 4.77 5.85 2.17
N MET A 185 5.88 5.15 2.38
CA MET A 185 6.35 4.76 3.71
C MET A 185 6.78 5.93 4.60
N GLY A 186 7.10 7.10 4.03
CA GLY A 186 7.36 8.32 4.81
C GLY A 186 6.19 8.76 5.69
N LEU A 187 4.95 8.34 5.37
CA LEU A 187 3.76 8.59 6.21
C LEU A 187 3.40 7.42 7.11
N THR A 188 3.67 6.19 6.66
CA THR A 188 3.18 4.98 7.35
C THR A 188 4.14 4.47 8.41
N GLN A 189 5.43 4.80 8.32
CA GLN A 189 6.47 4.32 9.23
C GLN A 189 6.66 5.23 10.46
N HIS A 190 5.56 5.76 10.99
CA HIS A 190 5.50 6.55 12.21
C HIS A 190 4.63 5.86 13.26
N LYS A 191 4.87 6.14 14.53
CA LYS A 191 4.00 5.67 15.62
C LYS A 191 2.55 6.11 15.41
N ASN A 192 2.34 7.32 14.87
CA ASN A 192 1.05 7.90 14.52
C ASN A 192 0.72 7.76 13.00
N GLY A 193 1.28 6.77 12.33
CA GLY A 193 1.09 6.56 10.88
C GLY A 193 -0.39 6.43 10.47
N VAL A 194 -1.25 5.87 11.33
CA VAL A 194 -2.69 5.79 11.08
C VAL A 194 -3.32 7.20 11.05
N ASP A 195 -2.93 8.07 11.97
CA ASP A 195 -3.47 9.44 12.07
C ASP A 195 -3.00 10.33 10.91
N ASN A 196 -1.77 10.14 10.42
CA ASN A 196 -1.30 10.78 9.18
C ASN A 196 -2.28 10.52 8.02
N ILE A 197 -2.70 9.27 7.85
CA ILE A 197 -3.59 8.89 6.74
C ILE A 197 -5.02 9.38 6.99
N ARG A 198 -5.50 9.35 8.23
CA ARG A 198 -6.82 9.87 8.60
C ARG A 198 -6.93 11.38 8.32
N GLU A 199 -5.89 12.17 8.57
CA GLU A 199 -5.89 13.60 8.22
C GLU A 199 -5.91 13.83 6.70
N ILE A 200 -5.24 12.98 5.92
CA ILE A 200 -5.37 13.00 4.45
C ILE A 200 -6.82 12.74 4.03
N VAL A 201 -7.47 11.75 4.63
CA VAL A 201 -8.88 11.43 4.34
C VAL A 201 -9.79 12.60 4.72
N ASN A 202 -9.61 13.21 5.91
CA ASN A 202 -10.35 14.40 6.34
C ASN A 202 -10.31 15.52 5.29
N LEU A 203 -9.12 15.81 4.74
CA LEU A 203 -8.97 16.82 3.69
C LEU A 203 -9.74 16.44 2.42
N LEU A 204 -9.63 15.19 1.98
CA LEU A 204 -10.34 14.72 0.79
C LEU A 204 -11.85 14.68 0.98
N LEU A 205 -12.35 14.36 2.17
CA LEU A 205 -13.78 14.39 2.50
C LEU A 205 -14.34 15.82 2.46
N LEU A 206 -13.65 16.81 3.05
CA LEU A 206 -14.06 18.22 2.97
C LEU A 206 -14.17 18.70 1.51
N LYS A 207 -13.26 18.27 0.66
CA LYS A 207 -13.23 18.62 -0.78
C LYS A 207 -14.17 17.77 -1.64
N GLY A 208 -14.87 16.79 -1.05
CA GLY A 208 -15.63 15.80 -1.81
C GLY A 208 -14.76 15.09 -2.85
N SER A 209 -13.48 14.90 -2.57
CA SER A 209 -12.48 14.34 -3.50
C SER A 209 -12.34 12.82 -3.35
N ILE A 210 -13.46 12.12 -3.17
CA ILE A 210 -13.56 10.66 -3.15
C ILE A 210 -14.68 10.23 -4.09
N GLY A 211 -14.43 9.20 -4.91
CA GLY A 211 -15.45 8.64 -5.79
C GLY A 211 -15.86 9.55 -6.96
N LYS A 212 -14.95 10.39 -7.43
CA LYS A 212 -15.10 11.17 -8.67
C LYS A 212 -13.82 11.15 -9.49
N SER A 213 -13.96 11.27 -10.81
CA SER A 213 -12.84 11.26 -11.72
C SER A 213 -11.82 12.36 -11.40
N GLY A 214 -10.55 11.98 -11.37
CA GLY A 214 -9.43 12.88 -11.08
C GLY A 214 -9.22 13.18 -9.58
N ALA A 215 -9.83 12.41 -8.67
CA ALA A 215 -9.75 12.66 -7.25
C ALA A 215 -9.75 11.38 -6.41
N GLY A 216 -9.04 11.37 -5.30
CA GLY A 216 -9.06 10.26 -4.35
C GLY A 216 -7.76 10.00 -3.62
N THR A 217 -7.77 8.88 -2.93
CA THR A 217 -6.63 8.34 -2.16
C THR A 217 -5.75 7.46 -3.02
N CYS A 218 -4.44 7.62 -2.90
CA CYS A 218 -3.44 6.87 -3.65
C CYS A 218 -2.29 6.39 -2.74
N PRO A 219 -2.49 5.36 -1.91
CA PRO A 219 -1.38 4.70 -1.22
C PRO A 219 -0.50 3.99 -2.23
N VAL A 220 0.73 4.47 -2.42
CA VAL A 220 1.66 3.93 -3.42
C VAL A 220 2.48 2.82 -2.77
N ARG A 221 2.15 1.58 -3.12
CA ARG A 221 2.79 0.39 -2.56
C ARG A 221 4.20 0.21 -3.11
N GLY A 222 5.15 -0.14 -2.25
CA GLY A 222 6.54 -0.38 -2.64
C GLY A 222 6.75 -1.72 -3.34
N HIS A 223 6.31 -2.82 -2.71
CA HIS A 223 6.48 -4.16 -3.26
C HIS A 223 5.41 -4.48 -4.31
N SER A 224 5.85 -5.19 -5.34
CA SER A 224 4.97 -5.78 -6.33
C SER A 224 4.02 -6.79 -5.69
N ASN A 225 2.73 -6.69 -5.99
CA ASN A 225 1.67 -7.58 -5.51
C ASN A 225 1.40 -7.57 -3.99
N VAL A 226 1.98 -6.64 -3.21
CA VAL A 226 1.68 -6.58 -1.77
C VAL A 226 0.20 -6.31 -1.47
N GLN A 227 -0.50 -5.65 -2.38
CA GLN A 227 -1.95 -5.48 -2.28
C GLN A 227 -2.69 -6.77 -2.65
N GLY A 228 -2.19 -7.51 -3.66
CA GLY A 228 -2.72 -8.80 -4.06
C GLY A 228 -2.59 -9.87 -2.98
N ASP A 229 -1.51 -9.85 -2.20
CA ASP A 229 -1.37 -10.75 -1.03
C ASP A 229 -2.57 -10.61 -0.09
N ARG A 230 -2.93 -9.39 0.25
CA ARG A 230 -4.11 -9.11 1.09
C ARG A 230 -5.42 -9.53 0.44
N THR A 231 -5.56 -9.32 -0.86
CA THR A 231 -6.73 -9.73 -1.63
C THR A 231 -6.88 -11.25 -1.63
N MET A 232 -5.76 -11.98 -1.71
CA MET A 232 -5.73 -13.44 -1.65
C MET A 232 -5.82 -14.01 -0.22
N GLY A 233 -6.02 -13.18 0.78
CA GLY A 233 -6.19 -13.61 2.17
C GLY A 233 -4.89 -13.91 2.91
N ILE A 234 -3.73 -13.52 2.39
CA ILE A 234 -2.44 -13.59 3.11
C ILE A 234 -2.44 -12.53 4.22
N TRP A 235 -3.09 -12.87 5.29
CA TRP A 235 -3.28 -12.02 6.45
C TRP A 235 -3.53 -12.88 7.70
N GLU A 236 -3.07 -12.44 8.85
CA GLU A 236 -3.24 -13.15 10.12
C GLU A 236 -4.68 -13.16 10.65
N LYS A 237 -5.54 -12.26 10.14
CA LYS A 237 -6.96 -12.09 10.54
C LYS A 237 -7.89 -12.10 9.33
N PRO A 238 -7.91 -13.16 8.51
CA PRO A 238 -8.77 -13.21 7.33
C PRO A 238 -10.24 -13.14 7.73
N LYS A 239 -11.07 -12.55 6.87
CA LYS A 239 -12.52 -12.41 7.11
C LYS A 239 -13.19 -13.79 7.19
N THR A 240 -14.16 -13.95 8.11
CA THR A 240 -14.92 -15.21 8.27
C THR A 240 -15.57 -15.65 6.96
N SER A 241 -16.17 -14.72 6.19
CA SER A 241 -16.79 -15.02 4.89
C SER A 241 -15.80 -15.62 3.88
N PHE A 242 -14.54 -15.19 3.88
CA PHE A 242 -13.49 -15.78 3.04
C PHE A 242 -13.14 -17.20 3.49
N LEU A 243 -13.01 -17.42 4.80
CA LEU A 243 -12.76 -18.73 5.37
C LEU A 243 -13.90 -19.71 5.07
N ASP A 244 -15.15 -19.25 5.11
CA ASP A 244 -16.33 -20.05 4.74
C ASP A 244 -16.29 -20.47 3.27
N CYS A 245 -15.91 -19.56 2.37
CA CYS A 245 -15.72 -19.86 0.95
C CYS A 245 -14.61 -20.89 0.72
N LEU A 246 -13.48 -20.77 1.42
CA LEU A 246 -12.38 -21.74 1.35
C LEU A 246 -12.83 -23.12 1.82
N GLU A 247 -13.52 -23.21 2.97
CA GLU A 247 -14.02 -24.45 3.52
C GLU A 247 -14.98 -25.16 2.57
N LYS A 248 -15.89 -24.39 1.97
CA LYS A 248 -16.84 -24.91 0.96
C LYS A 248 -16.16 -25.42 -0.29
N GLU A 249 -15.21 -24.63 -0.84
CA GLU A 249 -14.56 -24.94 -2.12
C GLU A 249 -13.57 -26.11 -2.01
N PHE A 250 -12.76 -26.12 -0.96
CA PHE A 250 -11.70 -27.11 -0.77
C PHE A 250 -12.09 -28.30 0.10
N LYS A 251 -13.28 -28.27 0.72
CA LYS A 251 -13.86 -29.38 1.51
C LYS A 251 -12.98 -29.81 2.69
N PHE A 252 -12.31 -28.86 3.35
CA PHE A 252 -11.58 -29.10 4.60
C PHE A 252 -11.93 -28.04 5.64
N LYS A 253 -11.82 -28.39 6.92
CA LYS A 253 -12.10 -27.47 8.03
C LYS A 253 -10.98 -26.44 8.18
N VAL A 254 -11.30 -25.15 7.96
CA VAL A 254 -10.33 -24.06 8.06
C VAL A 254 -10.11 -23.63 9.52
N PRO A 255 -8.87 -23.31 9.94
CA PRO A 255 -8.62 -22.70 11.24
C PRO A 255 -9.32 -21.34 11.35
N ARG A 256 -10.01 -21.09 12.49
CA ARG A 256 -10.73 -19.84 12.76
C ARG A 256 -9.99 -18.94 13.75
N LYS A 257 -8.99 -19.48 14.44
CA LYS A 257 -8.13 -18.70 15.33
C LYS A 257 -7.24 -17.78 14.49
N HIS A 258 -7.07 -16.53 14.93
CA HIS A 258 -6.14 -15.59 14.28
C HIS A 258 -4.71 -16.16 14.33
N GLY A 259 -3.98 -15.94 13.25
CA GLY A 259 -2.55 -16.21 13.18
C GLY A 259 -1.73 -15.12 13.87
N TYR A 260 -0.43 -15.12 13.60
CA TYR A 260 0.52 -14.13 14.10
C TYR A 260 0.86 -13.11 13.02
N ASP A 261 0.96 -11.83 13.40
CA ASP A 261 1.62 -10.83 12.57
C ASP A 261 3.14 -11.03 12.55
N VAL A 262 3.89 -10.18 11.88
CA VAL A 262 5.35 -10.35 11.76
C VAL A 262 6.06 -10.28 13.12
N ILE A 263 5.66 -9.36 14.01
CA ILE A 263 6.26 -9.19 15.33
C ILE A 263 5.88 -10.37 16.25
N GLU A 264 4.61 -10.73 16.24
CA GLU A 264 4.11 -11.88 17.00
C GLU A 264 4.75 -13.21 16.53
N SER A 265 4.98 -13.37 15.21
CA SER A 265 5.67 -14.53 14.66
C SER A 265 7.10 -14.64 15.16
N ILE A 266 7.86 -13.54 15.17
CA ILE A 266 9.23 -13.52 15.70
C ILE A 266 9.25 -13.87 17.19
N LYS A 267 8.34 -13.28 17.98
CA LYS A 267 8.19 -13.60 19.40
C LYS A 267 7.79 -15.08 19.63
N ALA A 268 6.89 -15.61 18.78
CA ALA A 268 6.46 -17.01 18.89
C ALA A 268 7.61 -17.99 18.59
N MET A 269 8.45 -17.70 17.60
CA MET A 269 9.67 -18.47 17.34
C MET A 269 10.65 -18.37 18.51
N HIS A 270 10.90 -17.16 19.01
CA HIS A 270 11.79 -16.94 20.14
C HIS A 270 11.33 -17.69 21.39
N GLN A 271 10.02 -17.79 21.63
CA GLN A 271 9.38 -18.54 22.73
C GLN A 271 9.19 -20.03 22.43
N LYS A 272 9.69 -20.54 21.28
CA LYS A 272 9.51 -21.94 20.82
C LYS A 272 8.04 -22.36 20.64
N LYS A 273 7.12 -21.42 20.48
CA LYS A 273 5.71 -21.67 20.15
C LYS A 273 5.50 -21.94 18.67
N ALA A 274 6.38 -21.39 17.81
CA ALA A 274 6.47 -21.70 16.40
C ALA A 274 7.79 -22.42 16.16
N SER A 275 7.72 -23.63 15.61
CA SER A 275 8.89 -24.52 15.44
C SER A 275 9.37 -24.61 13.99
N VAL A 276 8.57 -24.18 13.02
CA VAL A 276 8.91 -24.18 11.60
C VAL A 276 8.80 -22.77 11.05
N PHE A 277 9.83 -22.32 10.38
CA PHE A 277 9.84 -21.07 9.60
C PHE A 277 9.93 -21.39 8.11
N ILE A 278 9.05 -20.80 7.31
CA ILE A 278 9.09 -20.86 5.85
C ILE A 278 9.15 -19.45 5.31
N GLY A 279 10.32 -19.06 4.76
CA GLY A 279 10.54 -17.77 4.13
C GLY A 279 10.55 -17.89 2.61
N MET A 280 9.59 -17.22 1.93
CA MET A 280 9.53 -17.18 0.47
C MET A 280 10.00 -15.81 -0.01
N GLY A 281 11.15 -15.78 -0.65
CA GLY A 281 11.80 -14.55 -1.10
C GLY A 281 12.28 -13.67 0.06
N GLY A 282 12.81 -12.51 -0.29
CA GLY A 282 13.25 -11.49 0.68
C GLY A 282 14.54 -11.82 1.43
N ASN A 283 14.87 -10.93 2.36
CA ASN A 283 16.00 -11.06 3.28
C ASN A 283 15.50 -10.80 4.70
N PHE A 284 14.85 -11.79 5.30
CA PHE A 284 14.07 -11.65 6.53
C PHE A 284 14.89 -11.04 7.67
N ILE A 285 16.10 -11.52 7.90
CA ILE A 285 17.01 -11.02 8.95
C ILE A 285 17.30 -9.52 8.82
N SER A 286 17.60 -9.06 7.60
CA SER A 286 17.96 -7.66 7.38
C SER A 286 16.74 -6.75 7.19
N ALA A 287 15.58 -7.33 6.88
CA ALA A 287 14.34 -6.57 6.61
C ALA A 287 13.46 -6.39 7.86
N THR A 288 13.73 -7.12 8.93
CA THR A 288 12.97 -7.00 10.19
C THR A 288 13.71 -6.13 11.19
N PRO A 289 12.99 -5.40 12.05
CA PRO A 289 13.59 -4.72 13.20
C PRO A 289 14.29 -5.71 14.13
N ASP A 290 15.31 -5.24 14.85
CA ASP A 290 16.04 -6.04 15.83
C ASP A 290 16.61 -7.33 15.23
N THR A 291 17.69 -7.14 14.45
CA THR A 291 18.34 -8.22 13.71
C THR A 291 18.83 -9.34 14.62
N GLU A 292 19.36 -9.02 15.81
CA GLU A 292 19.91 -10.01 16.75
C GLU A 292 18.78 -10.86 17.36
N TYR A 293 17.72 -10.23 17.87
CA TYR A 293 16.56 -10.92 18.40
C TYR A 293 15.89 -11.82 17.36
N THR A 294 15.79 -11.33 16.11
CA THR A 294 15.23 -12.11 15.00
C THR A 294 16.13 -13.30 14.64
N ALA A 295 17.44 -13.14 14.66
CA ALA A 295 18.39 -14.22 14.43
C ALA A 295 18.26 -15.31 15.50
N GLU A 296 18.23 -14.93 16.78
CA GLU A 296 17.99 -15.87 17.89
C GLU A 296 16.66 -16.61 17.76
N ALA A 297 15.60 -15.90 17.32
CA ALA A 297 14.29 -16.52 17.12
C ALA A 297 14.35 -17.62 16.04
N LEU A 298 15.00 -17.37 14.90
CA LEU A 298 15.17 -18.36 13.84
C LEU A 298 16.00 -19.58 14.31
N GLN A 299 17.07 -19.36 15.08
CA GLN A 299 17.91 -20.44 15.60
C GLN A 299 17.15 -21.38 16.55
N LYS A 300 16.07 -20.90 17.18
CA LYS A 300 15.21 -21.71 18.06
C LYS A 300 14.21 -22.59 17.31
N CYS A 301 14.05 -22.42 16.01
CA CYS A 301 13.20 -23.27 15.18
C CYS A 301 13.80 -24.68 15.04
N GLU A 302 12.94 -25.67 14.90
CA GLU A 302 13.35 -27.04 14.53
C GLU A 302 13.72 -27.13 13.05
N LEU A 303 13.02 -26.33 12.20
CA LEU A 303 13.24 -26.30 10.76
C LEU A 303 13.08 -24.87 10.23
N THR A 304 14.04 -24.47 9.43
CA THR A 304 13.94 -23.25 8.59
C THR A 304 13.97 -23.65 7.12
N VAL A 305 13.00 -23.15 6.34
CA VAL A 305 12.91 -23.36 4.89
C VAL A 305 13.01 -22.00 4.21
N HIS A 306 13.99 -21.85 3.31
CA HIS A 306 14.13 -20.64 2.49
C HIS A 306 13.90 -20.97 1.01
N ILE A 307 12.88 -20.36 0.42
CA ILE A 307 12.58 -20.43 -1.01
C ILE A 307 13.10 -19.13 -1.62
N SER A 308 14.14 -19.18 -2.44
CA SER A 308 14.85 -17.97 -2.87
C SER A 308 15.45 -18.12 -4.26
N THR A 309 15.52 -17.00 -4.98
CA THR A 309 16.21 -16.91 -6.28
C THR A 309 17.72 -16.78 -6.13
N LYS A 310 18.21 -16.30 -5.00
CA LYS A 310 19.64 -16.19 -4.65
C LYS A 310 19.85 -16.14 -3.16
N LEU A 311 21.04 -16.53 -2.71
CA LEU A 311 21.44 -16.49 -1.32
C LEU A 311 21.58 -15.05 -0.79
N ASN A 312 21.24 -14.86 0.48
CA ASN A 312 21.43 -13.62 1.21
C ASN A 312 21.74 -13.92 2.70
N ARG A 313 21.91 -12.88 3.51
CA ARG A 313 22.29 -13.01 4.92
C ARG A 313 21.34 -13.93 5.73
N SER A 314 20.04 -13.98 5.40
CA SER A 314 19.09 -14.82 6.13
C SER A 314 19.39 -16.32 6.02
N HIS A 315 20.08 -16.75 4.97
CA HIS A 315 20.43 -18.16 4.77
C HIS A 315 21.59 -18.63 5.68
N LEU A 316 22.31 -17.71 6.30
CA LEU A 316 23.40 -18.01 7.24
C LEU A 316 22.88 -18.28 8.65
N ILE A 317 21.62 -17.91 8.93
CA ILE A 317 20.98 -18.08 10.24
C ILE A 317 19.82 -19.07 10.08
N HIS A 318 19.93 -20.21 10.73
CA HIS A 318 18.96 -21.28 10.55
C HIS A 318 18.65 -21.99 11.88
N GLY A 319 17.53 -22.73 11.90
CA GLY A 319 17.15 -23.61 12.99
C GLY A 319 18.01 -24.87 13.07
N LYS A 320 17.58 -25.87 13.82
CA LYS A 320 18.29 -27.15 13.94
C LYS A 320 18.48 -27.86 12.59
N LYS A 321 17.49 -27.73 11.70
CA LYS A 321 17.55 -28.21 10.32
C LYS A 321 17.25 -27.05 9.38
N ALA A 322 17.88 -27.04 8.20
CA ALA A 322 17.66 -26.02 7.18
C ALA A 322 17.43 -26.64 5.81
N LEU A 323 16.50 -26.07 5.06
CA LEU A 323 16.32 -26.35 3.65
C LEU A 323 16.43 -25.03 2.88
N ILE A 324 17.19 -25.05 1.81
CA ILE A 324 17.26 -23.94 0.84
C ILE A 324 16.75 -24.50 -0.48
N LEU A 325 15.61 -23.98 -0.94
CA LEU A 325 14.94 -24.40 -2.16
C LEU A 325 15.11 -23.28 -3.20
N PRO A 326 16.04 -23.42 -4.16
CA PRO A 326 16.18 -22.44 -5.23
C PRO A 326 14.95 -22.47 -6.13
N CYS A 327 14.51 -21.28 -6.53
CA CYS A 327 13.30 -21.14 -7.36
C CYS A 327 13.56 -20.27 -8.60
N LEU A 328 12.66 -20.37 -9.57
CA LEU A 328 12.65 -19.52 -10.75
C LEU A 328 12.59 -18.04 -10.37
N GLY A 329 13.36 -17.24 -11.06
CA GLY A 329 13.27 -15.79 -11.01
C GLY A 329 12.07 -15.28 -11.81
N ARG A 330 11.58 -14.09 -11.48
CA ARG A 330 10.43 -13.46 -12.14
C ARG A 330 10.60 -13.24 -13.64
N SER A 331 11.84 -13.10 -14.09
CA SER A 331 12.20 -12.93 -15.50
C SER A 331 12.27 -14.24 -16.30
N GLU A 332 12.25 -15.39 -15.62
CA GLU A 332 12.37 -16.72 -16.23
C GLU A 332 11.00 -17.30 -16.55
N LYS A 333 10.93 -18.10 -17.62
CA LYS A 333 9.73 -18.82 -18.00
C LYS A 333 9.39 -19.90 -16.98
N ASP A 334 8.13 -19.98 -16.60
CA ASP A 334 7.58 -21.05 -15.77
C ASP A 334 6.93 -22.09 -16.71
N LEU A 335 7.53 -23.26 -16.82
CA LEU A 335 7.06 -24.34 -17.66
C LEU A 335 6.47 -25.46 -16.78
N GLN A 336 5.19 -25.71 -16.93
CA GLN A 336 4.47 -26.78 -16.25
C GLN A 336 3.96 -27.82 -17.26
N GLU A 337 3.30 -28.88 -16.78
CA GLU A 337 2.85 -29.99 -17.63
C GLU A 337 2.01 -29.54 -18.85
N GLN A 338 1.19 -28.49 -18.68
CA GLN A 338 0.34 -27.97 -19.78
C GLN A 338 0.92 -26.69 -20.42
N GLY A 339 2.24 -26.55 -20.43
CA GLY A 339 2.94 -25.48 -21.13
C GLY A 339 3.35 -24.30 -20.25
N GLU A 340 3.66 -23.19 -20.91
CA GLU A 340 4.15 -21.97 -20.26
C GLU A 340 3.04 -21.32 -19.41
N GLN A 341 3.38 -21.01 -18.17
CA GLN A 341 2.47 -20.42 -17.19
C GLN A 341 2.77 -18.93 -16.95
N PHE A 342 1.80 -18.25 -16.38
CA PHE A 342 1.94 -16.89 -15.89
C PHE A 342 1.25 -16.73 -14.54
N VAL A 343 1.76 -15.84 -13.71
CA VAL A 343 1.10 -15.44 -12.47
C VAL A 343 0.34 -14.14 -12.68
N SER A 344 -0.57 -13.82 -11.75
CA SER A 344 -1.28 -12.54 -11.73
C SER A 344 -0.80 -11.68 -10.58
N VAL A 345 -0.81 -10.38 -10.78
CA VAL A 345 -0.42 -9.38 -9.77
C VAL A 345 -1.47 -8.28 -9.70
N GLU A 346 -1.75 -7.80 -8.49
CA GLU A 346 -2.59 -6.63 -8.25
C GLU A 346 -1.71 -5.43 -7.93
N ASN A 347 -1.85 -4.36 -8.71
CA ASN A 347 -1.11 -3.12 -8.47
C ASN A 347 -1.83 -2.20 -7.46
N SER A 348 -1.21 -1.07 -7.11
CA SER A 348 -1.73 -0.11 -6.12
C SER A 348 -3.09 0.51 -6.49
N MET A 349 -3.47 0.47 -7.77
CA MET A 349 -4.75 0.99 -8.27
C MET A 349 -5.86 -0.07 -8.28
N GLY A 350 -5.56 -1.31 -7.84
CA GLY A 350 -6.50 -2.42 -7.87
C GLY A 350 -6.67 -3.06 -9.25
N VAL A 351 -5.71 -2.86 -10.17
CA VAL A 351 -5.68 -3.58 -11.45
C VAL A 351 -5.00 -4.91 -11.26
N VAL A 352 -5.67 -5.97 -11.68
CA VAL A 352 -5.12 -7.31 -11.77
C VAL A 352 -4.66 -7.56 -13.21
N HIS A 353 -3.39 -7.87 -13.39
CA HIS A 353 -2.80 -8.13 -14.70
C HIS A 353 -1.84 -9.33 -14.66
N SER A 354 -1.58 -9.93 -15.82
CA SER A 354 -0.66 -11.07 -15.96
C SER A 354 0.79 -10.62 -15.84
N SER A 355 1.64 -11.53 -15.34
CA SER A 355 3.09 -11.37 -15.26
C SER A 355 3.75 -12.70 -15.62
N SER A 356 4.60 -12.68 -16.63
CA SER A 356 5.37 -13.85 -17.11
C SER A 356 6.81 -13.45 -17.37
N GLY A 357 7.73 -14.38 -17.15
CA GLY A 357 9.12 -14.25 -17.57
C GLY A 357 9.31 -14.62 -19.04
N HIS A 358 10.41 -14.19 -19.61
CA HIS A 358 10.75 -14.46 -21.02
C HIS A 358 12.11 -15.17 -21.18
N LEU A 359 12.92 -15.20 -20.14
CA LEU A 359 14.24 -15.82 -20.17
C LEU A 359 14.12 -17.33 -19.97
N LYS A 360 15.02 -18.08 -20.59
CA LYS A 360 15.17 -19.50 -20.31
C LYS A 360 15.63 -19.68 -18.86
N PRO A 361 15.06 -20.61 -18.10
CA PRO A 361 15.54 -20.95 -16.76
C PRO A 361 17.05 -21.29 -16.76
N LEU A 362 17.76 -20.87 -15.72
CA LEU A 362 19.19 -21.18 -15.54
C LEU A 362 19.44 -22.68 -15.38
N SER A 363 18.46 -23.42 -14.88
CA SER A 363 18.49 -24.86 -14.69
C SER A 363 17.10 -25.46 -14.82
N GLU A 364 17.03 -26.66 -15.38
CA GLU A 364 15.81 -27.47 -15.48
C GLU A 364 15.30 -27.97 -14.11
N PHE A 365 16.14 -27.94 -13.07
CA PHE A 365 15.81 -28.31 -11.72
C PHE A 365 15.16 -27.18 -10.91
N LEU A 366 15.13 -25.96 -11.44
CA LEU A 366 14.46 -24.84 -10.77
C LEU A 366 12.95 -24.94 -10.94
N LEU A 367 12.26 -24.92 -9.82
CA LEU A 367 10.80 -24.92 -9.77
C LEU A 367 10.27 -23.51 -9.51
N SER A 368 9.04 -23.25 -9.95
CA SER A 368 8.34 -22.03 -9.57
C SER A 368 7.94 -22.06 -8.08
N GLU A 369 7.72 -20.89 -7.50
CA GLU A 369 7.23 -20.77 -6.13
C GLU A 369 5.91 -21.53 -5.95
N ALA A 370 5.00 -21.50 -6.92
CA ALA A 370 3.74 -22.23 -6.88
C ALA A 370 3.97 -23.76 -6.85
N ALA A 371 4.88 -24.27 -7.69
CA ALA A 371 5.23 -25.69 -7.72
C ALA A 371 5.90 -26.15 -6.41
N ILE A 372 6.78 -25.32 -5.83
CA ILE A 372 7.43 -25.61 -4.55
C ILE A 372 6.39 -25.66 -3.42
N VAL A 373 5.44 -24.72 -3.36
CA VAL A 373 4.36 -24.73 -2.36
C VAL A 373 3.50 -25.98 -2.50
N ALA A 374 3.12 -26.36 -3.72
CA ALA A 374 2.38 -27.59 -3.97
C ALA A 374 3.16 -28.83 -3.53
N GLY A 375 4.47 -28.90 -3.83
CA GLY A 375 5.34 -29.99 -3.38
C GLY A 375 5.47 -30.10 -1.87
N ILE A 376 5.59 -28.96 -1.16
CA ILE A 376 5.59 -28.93 0.31
C ILE A 376 4.25 -29.43 0.86
N ALA A 377 3.13 -29.01 0.25
CA ALA A 377 1.81 -29.44 0.67
C ALA A 377 1.63 -30.97 0.47
N GLU A 378 1.99 -31.53 -0.68
CA GLU A 378 1.96 -32.97 -0.94
C GLU A 378 2.82 -33.76 0.06
N ALA A 379 4.03 -33.29 0.35
CA ALA A 379 4.93 -33.96 1.28
C ALA A 379 4.45 -33.93 2.74
N SER A 380 3.72 -32.88 3.14
CA SER A 380 3.35 -32.64 4.55
C SER A 380 1.88 -32.99 4.88
N LEU A 381 0.97 -32.95 3.91
CA LEU A 381 -0.47 -33.11 4.10
C LEU A 381 -0.99 -34.44 3.54
N LYS A 382 -0.64 -35.54 4.19
CA LYS A 382 -0.95 -36.92 3.72
C LYS A 382 -2.43 -37.20 3.41
N ASN A 383 -3.37 -36.52 4.06
CA ASN A 383 -4.81 -36.70 3.92
C ASN A 383 -5.50 -35.45 3.33
N SER A 384 -4.80 -34.69 2.48
CA SER A 384 -5.37 -33.49 1.86
C SER A 384 -6.49 -33.83 0.88
N THR A 385 -7.60 -33.07 0.96
CA THR A 385 -8.68 -33.13 -0.04
C THR A 385 -8.33 -32.33 -1.30
N VAL A 386 -7.24 -31.55 -1.24
CA VAL A 386 -6.78 -30.68 -2.34
C VAL A 386 -5.80 -31.46 -3.22
N ASN A 387 -6.07 -31.52 -4.50
CA ASN A 387 -5.14 -32.06 -5.52
C ASN A 387 -4.09 -30.99 -5.87
N TRP A 388 -3.06 -30.86 -5.04
CA TRP A 388 -2.01 -29.84 -5.19
C TRP A 388 -1.28 -29.96 -6.51
N ASN A 389 -0.88 -31.16 -6.90
CA ASN A 389 -0.21 -31.43 -8.17
C ASN A 389 -1.10 -31.12 -9.38
N GLY A 390 -2.40 -31.38 -9.27
CA GLY A 390 -3.36 -31.03 -10.32
C GLY A 390 -3.47 -29.51 -10.54
N LEU A 391 -3.41 -28.71 -9.46
CA LEU A 391 -3.50 -27.26 -9.53
C LEU A 391 -2.34 -26.61 -10.28
N ILE A 392 -1.13 -27.16 -10.18
CA ILE A 392 0.07 -26.58 -10.81
C ILE A 392 0.28 -27.03 -12.25
N LYS A 393 -0.42 -28.04 -12.75
CA LYS A 393 -0.33 -28.46 -14.17
C LYS A 393 -0.65 -27.31 -15.12
N ASN A 394 -1.63 -26.49 -14.72
CA ASN A 394 -2.03 -25.25 -15.39
C ASN A 394 -2.60 -24.27 -14.37
N TYR A 395 -2.05 -23.08 -14.29
CA TYR A 395 -2.47 -22.07 -13.29
C TYR A 395 -3.89 -21.52 -13.51
N ASP A 396 -4.52 -21.85 -14.64
CA ASP A 396 -5.94 -21.61 -14.83
C ASP A 396 -6.79 -22.34 -13.78
N TYR A 397 -6.36 -23.52 -13.34
CA TYR A 397 -7.04 -24.27 -12.28
C TYR A 397 -6.98 -23.52 -10.93
N ILE A 398 -5.83 -22.89 -10.61
CA ILE A 398 -5.70 -22.03 -9.41
C ILE A 398 -6.63 -20.82 -9.55
N ARG A 399 -6.65 -20.17 -10.72
CA ARG A 399 -7.52 -19.00 -10.95
C ARG A 399 -9.01 -19.36 -10.87
N ASN A 400 -9.42 -20.55 -11.30
CA ASN A 400 -10.80 -21.02 -11.10
C ASN A 400 -11.15 -21.14 -9.60
N LYS A 401 -10.21 -21.59 -8.75
CA LYS A 401 -10.40 -21.64 -7.31
C LYS A 401 -10.48 -20.24 -6.68
N ILE A 402 -9.68 -19.30 -7.16
CA ILE A 402 -9.76 -17.89 -6.73
C ILE A 402 -11.12 -17.29 -7.11
N GLU A 403 -11.59 -17.53 -8.36
CA GLU A 403 -12.92 -17.09 -8.82
C GLU A 403 -14.05 -17.61 -7.92
N ALA A 404 -13.96 -18.86 -7.50
CA ALA A 404 -14.96 -19.49 -6.63
C ALA A 404 -14.93 -18.99 -5.17
N THR A 405 -13.82 -18.40 -4.72
CA THR A 405 -13.61 -18.07 -3.29
C THR A 405 -13.52 -16.58 -2.99
N ILE A 406 -13.14 -15.77 -3.96
CA ILE A 406 -12.86 -14.34 -3.75
C ILE A 406 -13.75 -13.47 -4.65
N PRO A 407 -14.60 -12.60 -4.08
CA PRO A 407 -15.44 -11.70 -4.85
C PRO A 407 -14.63 -10.79 -5.80
N GLY A 408 -15.20 -10.48 -6.97
CA GLY A 408 -14.58 -9.61 -7.96
C GLY A 408 -13.73 -10.31 -9.03
N PHE A 409 -13.57 -11.64 -8.93
CA PHE A 409 -12.79 -12.45 -9.87
C PHE A 409 -13.62 -13.27 -10.87
N SER A 410 -14.90 -12.95 -11.06
CA SER A 410 -15.72 -13.61 -12.10
C SER A 410 -15.05 -13.56 -13.48
N ASP A 411 -15.16 -14.63 -14.27
CA ASP A 411 -14.50 -14.79 -15.57
C ASP A 411 -12.98 -14.56 -15.52
N TYR A 412 -12.33 -14.97 -14.43
CA TYR A 412 -10.95 -14.59 -14.14
C TYR A 412 -9.99 -14.96 -15.27
N ASN A 413 -10.01 -16.18 -15.73
CA ASN A 413 -9.12 -16.68 -16.80
C ASN A 413 -9.30 -15.93 -18.13
N LYS A 414 -10.50 -15.45 -18.43
CA LYS A 414 -10.80 -14.62 -19.60
C LYS A 414 -10.31 -13.19 -19.42
N ARG A 415 -10.58 -12.60 -18.25
CA ARG A 415 -10.27 -11.18 -17.96
C ARG A 415 -8.79 -10.92 -17.82
N ILE A 416 -8.04 -11.86 -17.21
CA ILE A 416 -6.59 -11.71 -16.98
C ILE A 416 -5.78 -11.72 -18.29
N ARG A 417 -6.31 -12.29 -19.34
CA ARG A 417 -5.66 -12.35 -20.67
C ARG A 417 -5.84 -11.08 -21.51
N LYS A 418 -6.65 -10.13 -21.01
CA LYS A 418 -6.74 -8.80 -21.63
C LYS A 418 -5.41 -8.05 -21.41
N LYS A 419 -4.96 -7.31 -22.43
CA LYS A 419 -3.68 -6.59 -22.44
C LYS A 419 -3.45 -5.73 -21.19
N ASP A 420 -4.48 -5.01 -20.73
CA ASP A 420 -4.38 -4.10 -19.60
C ASP A 420 -4.95 -4.69 -18.28
N GLY A 421 -5.28 -5.99 -18.29
CA GLY A 421 -5.90 -6.65 -17.16
C GLY A 421 -7.31 -6.14 -16.85
N PHE A 422 -7.66 -6.06 -15.56
CA PHE A 422 -8.96 -5.58 -15.12
C PHE A 422 -8.91 -4.98 -13.71
N TYR A 423 -9.79 -4.03 -13.45
CA TYR A 423 -9.99 -3.47 -12.12
C TYR A 423 -10.81 -4.39 -11.24
N LEU A 424 -10.40 -4.52 -9.97
CA LEU A 424 -11.26 -5.08 -8.93
C LEU A 424 -12.29 -4.03 -8.49
N PRO A 425 -13.46 -4.48 -7.98
CA PRO A 425 -14.43 -3.59 -7.34
C PRO A 425 -13.79 -2.76 -6.23
N ASN A 426 -14.21 -1.52 -6.09
CA ASN A 426 -13.69 -0.61 -5.06
C ASN A 426 -14.82 0.28 -4.53
N SER A 427 -15.32 -0.06 -3.35
CA SER A 427 -16.46 0.60 -2.74
C SER A 427 -16.25 2.10 -2.54
N ALA A 428 -15.07 2.56 -2.14
CA ALA A 428 -14.78 3.98 -1.98
C ALA A 428 -14.80 4.74 -3.33
N ARG A 429 -14.36 4.11 -4.42
CA ARG A 429 -14.47 4.66 -5.78
C ARG A 429 -15.92 4.81 -6.22
N ASP A 430 -16.76 3.88 -5.80
CA ASP A 430 -18.20 3.85 -6.13
C ASP A 430 -19.03 4.67 -5.13
N LYS A 431 -18.42 5.35 -4.15
CA LYS A 431 -19.05 6.07 -3.03
C LYS A 431 -19.94 5.18 -2.16
N ASP A 432 -19.67 3.89 -2.15
CA ASP A 432 -20.29 2.94 -1.24
C ASP A 432 -19.43 2.78 0.01
N PHE A 433 -19.89 3.37 1.10
CA PHE A 433 -19.23 3.33 2.41
C PHE A 433 -19.94 2.39 3.39
N SER A 434 -20.85 1.54 2.91
CA SER A 434 -21.67 0.63 3.73
C SER A 434 -20.87 -0.32 4.63
N THR A 435 -19.61 -0.55 4.30
CA THR A 435 -18.72 -1.42 5.08
C THR A 435 -18.01 -0.72 6.25
N THR A 436 -18.16 0.60 6.42
CA THR A 436 -17.71 1.31 7.63
C THR A 436 -18.66 1.03 8.80
N SER A 437 -18.23 1.34 10.01
CA SER A 437 -19.06 1.17 11.22
C SER A 437 -20.33 2.03 11.23
N THR A 438 -20.34 3.12 10.46
CA THR A 438 -21.47 4.08 10.40
C THR A 438 -22.30 3.99 9.12
N GLY A 439 -21.85 3.18 8.16
CA GLY A 439 -22.44 3.13 6.81
C GLY A 439 -22.10 4.36 5.94
N LYS A 440 -21.29 5.29 6.43
CA LYS A 440 -20.84 6.50 5.74
C LYS A 440 -19.33 6.65 5.87
N ALA A 441 -18.72 7.53 5.06
CA ALA A 441 -17.32 7.91 5.23
C ALA A 441 -17.14 8.74 6.53
N ASN A 442 -16.14 8.40 7.31
CA ASN A 442 -15.99 8.93 8.66
C ASN A 442 -14.93 10.04 8.72
N PHE A 443 -15.32 11.24 9.17
CA PHE A 443 -14.36 12.20 9.69
C PHE A 443 -13.75 11.66 10.99
N SER A 444 -12.49 11.97 11.23
CA SER A 444 -11.76 11.54 12.43
C SER A 444 -11.07 12.71 13.12
N ILE A 445 -11.04 12.66 14.45
CA ILE A 445 -10.32 13.61 15.28
C ILE A 445 -9.05 12.91 15.77
N ASN A 446 -7.89 13.42 15.36
CA ASN A 446 -6.61 12.82 15.67
C ASN A 446 -5.77 13.78 16.50
N SER A 447 -4.97 13.25 17.42
CA SER A 447 -4.05 14.05 18.22
C SER A 447 -2.76 14.36 17.43
N VAL A 448 -2.17 15.50 17.72
CA VAL A 448 -0.82 15.79 17.28
C VAL A 448 0.15 15.17 18.28
N SER A 449 1.11 14.40 17.78
CA SER A 449 2.19 13.85 18.60
C SER A 449 3.49 14.56 18.25
N ASP A 450 4.27 14.93 19.23
CA ASP A 450 5.61 15.47 19.05
C ASP A 450 6.67 14.41 19.38
N ILE A 451 7.81 14.50 18.72
CA ILE A 451 8.99 13.69 19.03
C ILE A 451 9.93 14.54 19.85
N VAL A 452 9.97 14.27 21.14
CA VAL A 452 10.91 14.93 22.06
C VAL A 452 12.24 14.15 22.01
N LEU A 453 13.28 14.82 21.52
CA LEU A 453 14.64 14.26 21.50
C LEU A 453 15.38 14.62 22.80
N GLY A 454 16.07 13.65 23.38
CA GLY A 454 17.01 13.88 24.47
C GLY A 454 18.28 14.58 23.99
N LYS A 455 19.09 15.04 24.92
CA LYS A 455 20.40 15.64 24.63
C LYS A 455 21.27 14.61 23.85
N ASN A 456 21.84 15.02 22.73
CA ASN A 456 22.66 14.18 21.83
C ASN A 456 21.90 13.08 21.09
N GLN A 457 20.56 13.14 20.98
CA GLN A 457 19.79 12.25 20.12
C GLN A 457 19.54 12.90 18.77
N LEU A 458 19.59 12.08 17.73
CA LEU A 458 19.22 12.43 16.36
C LEU A 458 18.03 11.57 15.93
N LEU A 459 17.13 12.16 15.14
CA LEU A 459 16.05 11.43 14.53
C LEU A 459 16.50 10.88 13.18
N MET A 460 16.55 9.56 13.08
CA MET A 460 16.86 8.89 11.81
C MET A 460 15.58 8.59 11.05
N MET A 461 15.60 8.88 9.76
CA MET A 461 14.58 8.48 8.81
C MET A 461 15.18 7.46 7.83
N THR A 462 14.44 6.42 7.53
CA THR A 462 14.84 5.36 6.59
C THR A 462 14.09 5.50 5.26
#